data_f91f475ad5e952c42dd186c995bedc2b
#
_entry.id   f91f475ad5e952c42dd186c995bedc2b
#
_cell.length_a   1.000
_cell.length_b   1.000
_cell.length_c   1.000
_cell.angle_alpha   90.00
_cell.angle_beta   90.00
_cell.angle_gamma   90.00
#
_symmetry.space_group_name_H-M   'P 1'
#
loop_
_entity.id
_entity.type
_entity.pdbx_description
1 polymer ?
#
loop_
_entity_poly.entity_id
_entity_poly.type
_entity_poly.pdbx_seq_one_letter_code
_entity_poly.pdbx_strand_id
1 'polypeptide(L)'
;MSDQPSMMEMMKQARELQKKMKKVQKRVEKAEITAAAAEGRVTVVMTGKMRVRRIDLDPALVGEGNVRALQDHITAAVNAAIEKAQEMMEEEMKEVTGGLNMPDLF
;
A
#
# COMPACT_ATOMS: atom_id res chain seq x y z
N MET A 1 40.74 13.41 -14.97
CA MET A 1 39.35 13.31 -15.41
C MET A 1 38.43 12.93 -14.26
N SER A 2 37.45 13.71 -14.06
CA SER A 2 36.48 13.44 -13.00
C SER A 2 35.48 12.42 -13.51
N ASP A 3 35.28 11.32 -12.78
CA ASP A 3 34.23 10.34 -13.07
C ASP A 3 32.89 10.78 -12.54
N GLN A 4 32.81 11.99 -12.03
CA GLN A 4 31.55 12.52 -11.50
C GLN A 4 30.67 13.01 -12.65
N PRO A 5 29.36 12.67 -12.60
CA PRO A 5 28.44 13.17 -13.60
C PRO A 5 28.35 14.68 -13.55
N SER A 6 28.11 15.31 -14.69
CA SER A 6 27.92 16.75 -14.77
C SER A 6 26.68 17.16 -13.99
N MET A 7 26.58 18.43 -13.63
CA MET A 7 25.42 18.97 -12.95
C MET A 7 24.14 18.74 -13.79
N MET A 8 24.25 18.84 -15.11
CA MET A 8 23.11 18.58 -16.00
C MET A 8 22.67 17.12 -15.96
N GLU A 9 23.61 16.18 -15.91
CA GLU A 9 23.30 14.75 -15.81
C GLU A 9 22.63 14.44 -14.48
N MET A 10 23.11 15.03 -13.39
CA MET A 10 22.51 14.84 -12.07
C MET A 10 21.07 15.37 -12.04
N MET A 11 20.83 16.53 -12.63
CA MET A 11 19.49 17.09 -12.73
C MET A 11 18.57 16.22 -13.57
N LYS A 12 19.10 15.66 -14.67
CA LYS A 12 18.32 14.76 -15.53
C LYS A 12 17.93 13.50 -14.78
N GLN A 13 18.85 12.91 -14.05
CA GLN A 13 18.58 11.72 -13.24
C GLN A 13 17.53 12.01 -12.15
N ALA A 14 17.64 13.17 -11.51
CA ALA A 14 16.64 13.58 -10.50
C ALA A 14 15.26 13.73 -11.10
N ARG A 15 15.15 14.29 -12.29
CA ARG A 15 13.86 14.44 -12.98
C ARG A 15 13.26 13.09 -13.36
N GLU A 16 14.12 12.17 -13.85
CA GLU A 16 13.68 10.82 -14.20
C GLU A 16 13.16 10.08 -12.98
N LEU A 17 13.86 10.21 -11.85
CA LEU A 17 13.45 9.60 -10.60
C LEU A 17 12.10 10.16 -10.13
N GLN A 18 11.93 11.49 -10.20
CA GLN A 18 10.67 12.13 -9.86
C GLN A 18 9.51 11.63 -10.72
N LYS A 19 9.75 11.45 -12.03
CA LYS A 19 8.73 10.92 -12.94
C LYS A 19 8.32 9.51 -12.56
N LYS A 20 9.30 8.67 -12.24
CA LYS A 20 9.05 7.29 -11.80
C LYS A 20 8.25 7.28 -10.50
N MET A 21 8.62 8.13 -9.55
CA MET A 21 7.91 8.24 -8.27
C MET A 21 6.45 8.67 -8.47
N LYS A 22 6.22 9.65 -9.35
CA LYS A 22 4.85 10.11 -9.65
C LYS A 22 4.01 9.00 -10.28
N LYS A 23 4.59 8.21 -11.19
CA LYS A 23 3.90 7.08 -11.82
C LYS A 23 3.53 6.03 -10.76
N VAL A 24 4.47 5.70 -9.88
CA VAL A 24 4.25 4.75 -8.81
C VAL A 24 3.16 5.26 -7.87
N GLN A 25 3.20 6.51 -7.48
CA GLN A 25 2.19 7.11 -6.59
C GLN A 25 0.79 7.02 -7.21
N LYS A 26 0.66 7.34 -8.49
CA LYS A 26 -0.64 7.24 -9.19
C LYS A 26 -1.14 5.81 -9.25
N ARG A 27 -0.25 4.86 -9.53
CA ARG A 27 -0.59 3.44 -9.57
C ARG A 27 -1.05 2.95 -8.21
N VAL A 28 -0.33 3.33 -7.16
CA VAL A 28 -0.66 2.98 -5.78
C VAL A 28 -2.00 3.59 -5.35
N GLU A 29 -2.24 4.85 -5.72
CA GLU A 29 -3.52 5.51 -5.41
C GLU A 29 -4.73 4.77 -5.99
N LYS A 30 -4.57 4.20 -7.18
CA LYS A 30 -5.64 3.51 -7.88
C LYS A 30 -5.74 2.04 -7.51
N ALA A 31 -4.71 1.48 -6.88
CA ALA A 31 -4.69 0.07 -6.52
C ALA A 31 -5.73 -0.23 -5.45
N GLU A 32 -6.39 -1.36 -5.59
CA GLU A 32 -7.31 -1.85 -4.58
C GLU A 32 -6.69 -3.04 -3.87
N ILE A 33 -6.74 -2.98 -2.55
CA ILE A 33 -6.23 -4.01 -1.67
C ILE A 33 -7.42 -4.55 -0.89
N THR A 34 -7.56 -5.87 -0.91
CA THR A 34 -8.65 -6.53 -0.21
C THR A 34 -8.08 -7.42 0.89
N ALA A 35 -8.64 -7.30 2.07
CA ALA A 35 -8.30 -8.16 3.19
C ALA A 35 -9.58 -8.63 3.88
N ALA A 36 -9.50 -9.78 4.53
CA ALA A 36 -10.67 -10.39 5.13
C ALA A 36 -10.36 -10.88 6.54
N ALA A 37 -11.41 -11.02 7.34
CA ALA A 37 -11.38 -11.64 8.65
C ALA A 37 -12.65 -12.47 8.84
N ALA A 38 -12.72 -13.23 9.92
CA ALA A 38 -13.88 -14.09 10.23
C ALA A 38 -14.24 -15.03 9.07
N GLU A 39 -13.24 -15.68 8.51
CA GLU A 39 -13.40 -16.64 7.40
C GLU A 39 -14.06 -16.03 6.16
N GLY A 40 -13.72 -14.77 5.88
CA GLY A 40 -14.24 -14.06 4.71
C GLY A 40 -15.56 -13.35 4.94
N ARG A 41 -16.12 -13.42 6.14
CA ARG A 41 -17.40 -12.78 6.45
C ARG A 41 -17.29 -11.27 6.70
N VAL A 42 -16.05 -10.78 6.90
CA VAL A 42 -15.75 -9.36 6.95
C VAL A 42 -14.65 -9.11 5.91
N THR A 43 -14.91 -8.20 4.99
CA THR A 43 -13.96 -7.86 3.93
C THR A 43 -13.77 -6.36 3.90
N VAL A 44 -12.51 -5.93 3.84
CA VAL A 44 -12.14 -4.51 3.75
C VAL A 44 -11.48 -4.28 2.40
N VAL A 45 -11.94 -3.30 1.67
CA VAL A 45 -11.32 -2.83 0.43
C VAL A 45 -10.67 -1.49 0.72
N MET A 46 -9.38 -1.40 0.44
CA MET A 46 -8.54 -0.25 0.78
C MET A 46 -7.74 0.17 -0.45
N THR A 47 -7.40 1.45 -0.55
CA THR A 47 -6.47 1.92 -1.58
C THR A 47 -5.03 1.71 -1.12
N GLY A 48 -4.09 1.77 -2.07
CA GLY A 48 -2.67 1.70 -1.74
C GLY A 48 -2.19 2.83 -0.83
N LYS A 49 -2.96 3.92 -0.71
CA LYS A 49 -2.69 5.01 0.23
C LYS A 49 -3.29 4.77 1.62
N MET A 50 -3.72 3.55 1.89
CA MET A 50 -4.30 3.16 3.18
C MET A 50 -5.61 3.89 3.51
N ARG A 51 -6.42 4.16 2.48
CA ARG A 51 -7.77 4.70 2.68
C ARG A 51 -8.79 3.59 2.47
N VAL A 52 -9.63 3.37 3.45
CA VAL A 52 -10.70 2.38 3.35
C VAL A 52 -11.75 2.90 2.36
N ARG A 53 -12.04 2.10 1.34
CA ARG A 53 -13.11 2.40 0.37
C ARG A 53 -14.43 1.80 0.80
N ARG A 54 -14.38 0.57 1.32
CA ARG A 54 -15.58 -0.18 1.62
C ARG A 54 -15.29 -1.24 2.65
N ILE A 55 -16.26 -1.49 3.48
CA ILE A 55 -16.25 -2.63 4.41
C ILE A 55 -17.52 -3.43 4.10
N ASP A 56 -17.35 -4.68 3.72
CA ASP A 56 -18.45 -5.59 3.43
C ASP A 56 -18.61 -6.55 4.60
N LEU A 57 -19.84 -6.63 5.12
CA LEU A 57 -20.19 -7.50 6.23
C LEU A 57 -21.20 -8.53 5.79
N ASP A 58 -20.98 -9.78 6.15
CA ASP A 58 -21.98 -10.82 5.94
C ASP A 58 -23.18 -10.53 6.86
N PRO A 59 -24.41 -10.44 6.31
CA PRO A 59 -25.59 -10.19 7.13
C PRO A 59 -25.79 -11.22 8.24
N ALA A 60 -25.41 -12.47 8.01
CA ALA A 60 -25.52 -13.52 9.02
C ALA A 60 -24.61 -13.24 10.23
N LEU A 61 -23.42 -12.70 9.99
CA LEU A 61 -22.50 -12.31 11.06
C LEU A 61 -23.09 -11.16 11.89
N VAL A 62 -23.66 -10.16 11.22
CA VAL A 62 -24.33 -9.04 11.90
C VAL A 62 -25.54 -9.56 12.68
N GLY A 63 -26.29 -10.49 12.12
CA GLY A 63 -27.46 -11.07 12.74
C GLY A 63 -27.18 -11.90 14.00
N GLU A 64 -25.93 -12.32 14.22
CA GLU A 64 -25.56 -13.02 15.46
C GLU A 64 -25.68 -12.13 16.70
N GLY A 65 -25.73 -10.82 16.53
CA GLY A 65 -25.95 -9.88 17.63
C GLY A 65 -24.74 -9.68 18.56
N ASN A 66 -23.61 -10.26 18.24
CA ASN A 66 -22.39 -10.09 19.05
C ASN A 66 -21.58 -8.91 18.53
N VAL A 67 -21.90 -7.72 19.02
CA VAL A 67 -21.29 -6.47 18.59
C VAL A 67 -19.77 -6.47 18.85
N ARG A 68 -19.34 -6.98 20.00
CA ARG A 68 -17.93 -7.00 20.38
C ARG A 68 -17.13 -7.85 19.40
N ALA A 69 -17.61 -9.03 19.06
CA ALA A 69 -16.97 -9.90 18.10
C ALA A 69 -16.91 -9.24 16.73
N LEU A 70 -17.98 -8.58 16.29
CA LEU A 70 -18.02 -7.87 15.02
C LEU A 70 -16.98 -6.75 14.98
N GLN A 71 -16.87 -5.97 16.03
CA GLN A 71 -15.85 -4.91 16.17
C GLN A 71 -14.43 -5.48 16.02
N ASP A 72 -14.17 -6.60 16.71
CA ASP A 72 -12.85 -7.23 16.67
C ASP A 72 -12.52 -7.76 15.27
N HIS A 73 -13.48 -8.34 14.57
CA HIS A 73 -13.30 -8.82 13.20
C HIS A 73 -13.05 -7.67 12.23
N ILE A 74 -13.78 -6.56 12.37
CA ILE A 74 -13.57 -5.38 11.53
C ILE A 74 -12.15 -4.83 11.76
N THR A 75 -11.74 -4.71 13.00
CA THR A 75 -10.41 -4.25 13.37
C THR A 75 -9.32 -5.13 12.75
N ALA A 76 -9.50 -6.44 12.86
CA ALA A 76 -8.55 -7.40 12.27
C ALA A 76 -8.46 -7.26 10.75
N ALA A 77 -9.60 -7.11 10.08
CA ALA A 77 -9.63 -6.96 8.62
C ALA A 77 -8.97 -5.64 8.17
N VAL A 78 -9.24 -4.54 8.88
CA VAL A 78 -8.62 -3.23 8.58
C VAL A 78 -7.11 -3.31 8.76
N ASN A 79 -6.64 -3.89 9.85
CA ASN A 79 -5.20 -4.02 10.12
C ASN A 79 -4.52 -4.92 9.08
N ALA A 80 -5.17 -5.99 8.66
CA ALA A 80 -4.65 -6.86 7.60
C ALA A 80 -4.55 -6.10 6.27
N ALA A 81 -5.52 -5.26 5.96
CA ALA A 81 -5.49 -4.42 4.75
C ALA A 81 -4.35 -3.41 4.81
N ILE A 82 -4.13 -2.79 5.96
CA ILE A 82 -3.02 -1.84 6.16
C ILE A 82 -1.68 -2.54 5.92
N GLU A 83 -1.48 -3.73 6.47
CA GLU A 83 -0.26 -4.51 6.25
C GLU A 83 -0.02 -4.80 4.76
N LYS A 84 -1.06 -5.21 4.06
CA LYS A 84 -0.97 -5.46 2.61
C LYS A 84 -0.65 -4.18 1.84
N ALA A 85 -1.23 -3.05 2.22
CA ALA A 85 -0.96 -1.76 1.60
C ALA A 85 0.51 -1.35 1.80
N GLN A 86 1.03 -1.56 3.00
CA GLN A 86 2.43 -1.27 3.32
C GLN A 86 3.37 -2.16 2.52
N GLU A 87 3.08 -3.45 2.43
CA GLU A 87 3.87 -4.40 1.63
C GLU A 87 3.87 -4.00 0.16
N MET A 88 2.73 -3.62 -0.37
CA MET A 88 2.61 -3.15 -1.74
C MET A 88 3.46 -1.90 -1.98
N MET A 89 3.41 -0.94 -1.06
CA MET A 89 4.19 0.29 -1.16
C MET A 89 5.68 -0.02 -1.15
N GLU A 90 6.13 -0.93 -0.28
CA GLU A 90 7.53 -1.35 -0.23
C GLU A 90 7.98 -1.98 -1.54
N GLU A 91 7.16 -2.87 -2.12
CA GLU A 91 7.45 -3.49 -3.41
C GLU A 91 7.54 -2.47 -4.54
N GLU A 92 6.61 -1.52 -4.57
CA GLU A 92 6.59 -0.46 -5.57
C GLU A 92 7.80 0.47 -5.44
N MET A 93 8.21 0.76 -4.21
CA MET A 93 9.39 1.60 -3.97
C MET A 93 10.69 0.91 -4.38
N LYS A 94 10.77 -0.41 -4.23
CA LYS A 94 11.91 -1.18 -4.75
C LYS A 94 12.05 -1.02 -6.25
N GLU A 95 10.93 -0.97 -6.95
CA GLU A 95 10.92 -0.76 -8.40
C GLU A 95 11.46 0.63 -8.78
N VAL A 96 11.14 1.65 -7.98
CA VAL A 96 11.62 3.01 -8.19
C VAL A 96 13.11 3.12 -7.94
N THR A 97 13.60 2.52 -6.85
CA THR A 97 15.01 2.59 -6.50
C THR A 97 15.88 1.73 -7.42
N GLY A 98 15.28 0.77 -8.11
CA GLY A 98 15.96 -0.04 -9.12
C GLY A 98 17.17 -0.77 -8.56
N GLY A 99 18.31 -0.69 -9.06
CA GLY A 99 19.51 -1.31 -8.54
C GLY A 99 20.23 -0.51 -7.48
N LEU A 100 19.64 0.56 -6.96
CA LEU A 100 20.25 1.34 -5.90
C LEU A 100 20.16 0.58 -4.58
N ASN A 101 21.32 0.27 -4.03
CA ASN A 101 21.39 -0.43 -2.76
C ASN A 101 21.23 0.58 -1.62
N MET A 102 20.03 0.69 -1.08
CA MET A 102 19.72 1.61 0.01
C MET A 102 19.12 0.85 1.20
N PRO A 103 19.93 0.02 1.88
CA PRO A 103 19.38 -0.85 2.94
C PRO A 103 18.89 -0.10 4.17
N ASP A 104 19.28 1.14 4.36
CA ASP A 104 19.00 1.89 5.58
C ASP A 104 17.81 2.86 5.45
N LEU A 105 17.07 2.80 4.35
CA LEU A 105 15.92 3.70 4.14
C LEU A 105 14.63 3.23 4.79
N PHE A 106 14.59 1.99 5.25
CA PHE A 106 13.36 1.40 5.81
C PHE A 106 13.61 0.66 7.11
#